data_1a7d9702042b382d7f71504dbc2508e5
#
_entry.id   1a7d9702042b382d7f71504dbc2508e5
#
_cell.length_a   1.000
_cell.length_b   1.000
_cell.length_c   1.000
_cell.angle_alpha   90.00
_cell.angle_beta   90.00
_cell.angle_gamma   90.00
#
_symmetry.space_group_name_H-M   'P 1'
#
loop_
_entity.id
_entity.type
_entity.pdbx_description
1 polymer ?
#
loop_
_entity_poly.entity_id
_entity_poly.type
_entity_poly.pdbx_seq_one_letter_code
_entity_poly.pdbx_strand_id
1 'polypeptide(L)'
;DSVVSPVCLADLAIVDPDLTLGLPPKMTAATGVDAFAHAVESLTGGQANPMADALAREAIRMIVKWLPIAIEDGKNLEAREHMILASTFAGMAFTNALVHMGHSIGHTFGALFHLPHGIACSLALPEVICYTAKTEAHKVREICDCMGVEVSADADNMAVGEIAREAIRGFLKKAGMPNMKALDIPKEPLGDIAKAVTQDIGYAIIPYRISASKVHELLLHAYDA
;
A
#
# COMPACT_ATOMS: atom_id res chain seq x y z
N ASP A 1 5.42 6.25 -17.48
CA ASP A 1 6.40 7.18 -16.90
C ASP A 1 5.72 8.07 -15.87
N SER A 2 6.28 8.20 -14.67
CA SER A 2 5.77 9.08 -13.62
C SER A 2 6.37 10.48 -13.76
N VAL A 3 5.54 11.52 -13.62
CA VAL A 3 5.97 12.91 -13.59
C VAL A 3 5.98 13.38 -12.14
N VAL A 4 7.15 13.68 -11.60
CA VAL A 4 7.32 14.19 -10.24
C VAL A 4 7.98 15.57 -10.31
N SER A 5 7.24 16.61 -9.96
CA SER A 5 7.74 17.99 -9.94
C SER A 5 6.97 18.85 -8.94
N PRO A 6 7.64 19.73 -8.19
CA PRO A 6 6.95 20.69 -7.30
C PRO A 6 5.95 21.59 -8.04
N VAL A 7 6.15 21.86 -9.34
CA VAL A 7 5.21 22.66 -10.16
C VAL A 7 3.88 21.94 -10.43
N CYS A 8 3.79 20.64 -10.16
CA CYS A 8 2.56 19.88 -10.29
C CYS A 8 1.69 19.91 -9.00
N LEU A 9 2.17 20.53 -7.92
CA LEU A 9 1.41 20.68 -6.67
C LEU A 9 0.30 21.71 -6.86
N ALA A 10 -0.91 21.38 -6.39
CA ALA A 10 -2.02 22.31 -6.38
C ALA A 10 -1.84 23.34 -5.24
N ASP A 11 -2.14 24.60 -5.53
CA ASP A 11 -2.17 25.66 -4.49
C ASP A 11 -3.37 25.51 -3.56
N LEU A 12 -4.46 24.92 -4.05
CA LEU A 12 -5.69 24.64 -3.31
C LEU A 12 -6.29 23.32 -3.76
N ALA A 13 -6.61 22.44 -2.82
CA ALA A 13 -7.36 21.22 -3.05
C ALA A 13 -8.75 21.31 -2.39
N ILE A 14 -9.79 21.10 -3.16
CA ILE A 14 -11.18 21.02 -2.66
C ILE A 14 -11.53 19.53 -2.52
N VAL A 15 -11.71 19.09 -1.28
CA VAL A 15 -11.97 17.69 -0.93
C VAL A 15 -13.47 17.52 -0.68
N ASP A 16 -14.21 17.13 -1.74
CA ASP A 16 -15.67 17.03 -1.74
C ASP A 16 -16.09 15.55 -1.83
N PRO A 17 -16.66 14.98 -0.75
CA PRO A 17 -17.09 13.58 -0.73
C PRO A 17 -18.22 13.25 -1.70
N ASP A 18 -19.09 14.24 -2.05
CA ASP A 18 -20.20 14.03 -2.97
C ASP A 18 -19.73 13.56 -4.35
N LEU A 19 -18.55 13.98 -4.79
CA LEU A 19 -17.95 13.55 -6.05
C LEU A 19 -17.58 12.07 -6.06
N THR A 20 -17.51 11.42 -4.91
CA THR A 20 -17.16 10.00 -4.78
C THR A 20 -18.38 9.07 -4.69
N LEU A 21 -19.60 9.61 -4.50
CA LEU A 21 -20.84 8.84 -4.38
C LEU A 21 -21.19 8.00 -5.63
N GLY A 22 -20.62 8.37 -6.78
CA GLY A 22 -20.77 7.65 -8.05
C GLY A 22 -19.78 6.50 -8.27
N LEU A 23 -18.77 6.34 -7.42
CA LEU A 23 -17.73 5.31 -7.59
C LEU A 23 -18.31 3.90 -7.37
N PRO A 24 -18.13 2.98 -8.34
CA PRO A 24 -18.51 1.58 -8.16
C PRO A 24 -17.70 0.90 -7.03
N PRO A 25 -18.25 -0.14 -6.38
CA PRO A 25 -17.56 -0.84 -5.28
C PRO A 25 -16.12 -1.30 -5.61
N LYS A 26 -15.91 -1.87 -6.81
CA LYS A 26 -14.57 -2.30 -7.26
C LYS A 26 -13.58 -1.14 -7.38
N MET A 27 -14.04 0.02 -7.85
CA MET A 27 -13.20 1.22 -7.95
C MET A 27 -12.93 1.79 -6.56
N THR A 28 -13.95 1.86 -5.70
CA THR A 28 -13.80 2.26 -4.29
C THR A 28 -12.77 1.40 -3.58
N ALA A 29 -12.82 0.08 -3.76
CA ALA A 29 -11.88 -0.86 -3.18
C ALA A 29 -10.45 -0.61 -3.70
N ALA A 30 -10.27 -0.54 -5.02
CA ALA A 30 -8.94 -0.37 -5.62
C ALA A 30 -8.28 0.95 -5.21
N THR A 31 -9.02 2.08 -5.26
CA THR A 31 -8.47 3.40 -4.88
C THR A 31 -8.26 3.54 -3.37
N GLY A 32 -9.12 2.92 -2.55
CA GLY A 32 -8.95 2.90 -1.09
C GLY A 32 -7.76 2.04 -0.65
N VAL A 33 -7.53 0.91 -1.31
CA VAL A 33 -6.34 0.08 -1.08
C VAL A 33 -5.06 0.78 -1.57
N ASP A 34 -5.14 1.56 -2.64
CA ASP A 34 -4.02 2.40 -3.10
C ASP A 34 -3.63 3.43 -2.03
N ALA A 35 -4.61 4.14 -1.48
CA ALA A 35 -4.39 5.07 -0.37
C ALA A 35 -3.80 4.36 0.87
N PHE A 36 -4.21 3.13 1.16
CA PHE A 36 -3.60 2.31 2.21
C PHE A 36 -2.14 1.99 1.90
N ALA A 37 -1.81 1.59 0.67
CA ALA A 37 -0.44 1.33 0.24
C ALA A 37 0.43 2.59 0.35
N HIS A 38 -0.07 3.76 -0.08
CA HIS A 38 0.60 5.05 0.12
C HIS A 38 0.95 5.31 1.59
N ALA A 39 -0.02 5.11 2.49
CA ALA A 39 0.18 5.37 3.92
C ALA A 39 1.20 4.41 4.55
N VAL A 40 1.09 3.09 4.31
CA VAL A 40 2.03 2.12 4.92
C VAL A 40 3.44 2.24 4.37
N GLU A 41 3.60 2.56 3.08
CA GLU A 41 4.92 2.74 2.48
C GLU A 41 5.57 4.07 2.88
N SER A 42 4.81 5.18 2.98
CA SER A 42 5.35 6.44 3.49
C SER A 42 5.81 6.32 4.94
N LEU A 43 5.11 5.54 5.77
CA LEU A 43 5.48 5.29 7.16
C LEU A 43 6.77 4.46 7.29
N THR A 44 7.03 3.56 6.33
CA THR A 44 8.14 2.58 6.39
C THR A 44 9.28 2.87 5.43
N GLY A 45 9.18 3.92 4.61
CA GLY A 45 10.19 4.28 3.63
C GLY A 45 11.42 4.97 4.22
N GLY A 46 12.52 5.00 3.46
CA GLY A 46 13.78 5.60 3.87
C GLY A 46 13.74 7.13 4.06
N GLN A 47 12.66 7.80 3.67
CA GLN A 47 12.42 9.23 3.86
C GLN A 47 11.29 9.52 4.86
N ALA A 48 10.86 8.51 5.63
CA ALA A 48 9.87 8.67 6.70
C ALA A 48 10.29 9.78 7.67
N ASN A 49 9.32 10.58 8.09
CA ASN A 49 9.56 11.72 8.99
C ASN A 49 8.33 11.95 9.87
N PRO A 50 8.47 12.64 11.01
CA PRO A 50 7.39 12.76 12.00
C PRO A 50 6.07 13.33 11.48
N MET A 51 6.11 14.25 10.50
CA MET A 51 4.89 14.83 9.92
C MET A 51 4.19 13.82 8.99
N ALA A 52 4.93 13.20 8.09
CA ALA A 52 4.41 12.16 7.21
C ALA A 52 3.88 10.96 8.02
N ASP A 53 4.61 10.56 9.06
CA ASP A 53 4.22 9.47 9.96
C ASP A 53 2.88 9.74 10.67
N ALA A 54 2.65 10.98 11.15
CA ALA A 54 1.40 11.35 11.80
C ALA A 54 0.20 11.21 10.83
N LEU A 55 0.35 11.71 9.61
CA LEU A 55 -0.67 11.62 8.57
C LEU A 55 -0.88 10.16 8.11
N ALA A 56 0.20 9.40 7.92
CA ALA A 56 0.13 8.00 7.50
C ALA A 56 -0.61 7.13 8.54
N ARG A 57 -0.29 7.28 9.82
CA ARG A 57 -1.00 6.55 10.90
C ARG A 57 -2.49 6.84 10.92
N GLU A 58 -2.88 8.10 10.78
CA GLU A 58 -4.29 8.45 10.77
C GLU A 58 -4.98 7.93 9.51
N ALA A 59 -4.34 8.04 8.35
CA ALA A 59 -4.85 7.48 7.10
C ALA A 59 -5.08 5.96 7.21
N ILE A 60 -4.14 5.20 7.78
CA ILE A 60 -4.28 3.74 7.98
C ILE A 60 -5.52 3.44 8.85
N ARG A 61 -5.67 4.11 10.02
CA ARG A 61 -6.82 3.91 10.91
C ARG A 61 -8.14 4.17 10.22
N MET A 62 -8.23 5.29 9.51
CA MET A 62 -9.44 5.68 8.79
C MET A 62 -9.77 4.68 7.68
N ILE A 63 -8.79 4.27 6.86
CA ILE A 63 -9.01 3.35 5.73
C ILE A 63 -9.46 1.98 6.24
N VAL A 64 -8.78 1.43 7.24
CA VAL A 64 -9.14 0.11 7.80
C VAL A 64 -10.57 0.09 8.33
N LYS A 65 -11.02 1.19 8.94
CA LYS A 65 -12.38 1.35 9.47
C LYS A 65 -13.41 1.57 8.38
N TRP A 66 -13.16 2.54 7.49
CA TRP A 66 -14.20 3.10 6.64
C TRP A 66 -14.24 2.52 5.22
N LEU A 67 -13.13 1.96 4.71
CA LEU A 67 -13.13 1.37 3.37
C LEU A 67 -14.12 0.21 3.21
N PRO A 68 -14.21 -0.75 4.14
CA PRO A 68 -15.21 -1.82 4.04
C PRO A 68 -16.65 -1.28 3.98
N ILE A 69 -16.96 -0.23 4.77
CA ILE A 69 -18.29 0.40 4.79
C ILE A 69 -18.58 1.10 3.47
N ALA A 70 -17.61 1.85 2.93
CA ALA A 70 -17.76 2.54 1.65
C ALA A 70 -17.88 1.58 0.45
N ILE A 71 -17.30 0.37 0.55
CA ILE A 71 -17.45 -0.69 -0.47
C ILE A 71 -18.85 -1.30 -0.41
N GLU A 72 -19.35 -1.60 0.81
CA GLU A 72 -20.65 -2.23 1.03
C GLU A 72 -21.80 -1.26 0.69
N ASP A 73 -21.73 -0.03 1.18
CA ASP A 73 -22.68 1.05 0.88
C ASP A 73 -21.98 2.27 0.29
N GLY A 74 -21.88 2.31 -1.02
CA GLY A 74 -21.26 3.40 -1.76
C GLY A 74 -22.02 4.74 -1.66
N LYS A 75 -23.21 4.77 -1.06
CA LYS A 75 -24.01 5.98 -0.81
C LYS A 75 -23.88 6.48 0.63
N ASN A 76 -23.18 5.78 1.48
CA ASN A 76 -22.88 6.22 2.84
C ASN A 76 -21.93 7.43 2.81
N LEU A 77 -22.51 8.62 2.97
CA LEU A 77 -21.77 9.88 2.85
C LEU A 77 -20.68 10.00 3.93
N GLU A 78 -20.96 9.56 5.16
CA GLU A 78 -19.96 9.58 6.24
C GLU A 78 -18.73 8.72 5.88
N ALA A 79 -18.96 7.52 5.34
CA ALA A 79 -17.87 6.65 4.90
C ALA A 79 -17.08 7.28 3.73
N ARG A 80 -17.77 7.95 2.78
CA ARG A 80 -17.13 8.67 1.67
C ARG A 80 -16.29 9.85 2.17
N GLU A 81 -16.81 10.62 3.12
CA GLU A 81 -16.11 11.74 3.74
C GLU A 81 -14.80 11.27 4.42
N HIS A 82 -14.90 10.22 5.23
CA HIS A 82 -13.71 9.66 5.88
C HIS A 82 -12.72 9.08 4.87
N MET A 83 -13.19 8.43 3.81
CA MET A 83 -12.29 7.83 2.80
C MET A 83 -11.57 8.89 1.96
N ILE A 84 -12.25 9.98 1.53
CA ILE A 84 -11.60 11.02 0.76
C ILE A 84 -10.60 11.80 1.62
N LEU A 85 -10.91 12.00 2.91
CA LEU A 85 -9.98 12.62 3.86
C LEU A 85 -8.77 11.73 4.12
N ALA A 86 -8.98 10.42 4.32
CA ALA A 86 -7.90 9.44 4.50
C ALA A 86 -6.99 9.37 3.27
N SER A 87 -7.55 9.40 2.06
CA SER A 87 -6.79 9.47 0.81
C SER A 87 -5.97 10.76 0.73
N THR A 88 -6.52 11.88 1.17
CA THR A 88 -5.81 13.15 1.24
C THR A 88 -4.64 13.07 2.21
N PHE A 89 -4.82 12.52 3.41
CA PHE A 89 -3.74 12.33 4.39
C PHE A 89 -2.65 11.40 3.86
N ALA A 90 -3.03 10.29 3.23
CA ALA A 90 -2.08 9.39 2.57
C ALA A 90 -1.30 10.11 1.46
N GLY A 91 -1.99 10.94 0.66
CA GLY A 91 -1.39 11.78 -0.37
C GLY A 91 -0.38 12.77 0.17
N MET A 92 -0.70 13.47 1.26
CA MET A 92 0.20 14.39 1.94
C MET A 92 1.39 13.65 2.59
N ALA A 93 1.16 12.46 3.15
CA ALA A 93 2.23 11.64 3.73
C ALA A 93 3.23 11.21 2.67
N PHE A 94 2.77 10.58 1.57
CA PHE A 94 3.68 10.08 0.54
C PHE A 94 4.34 11.19 -0.29
N THR A 95 3.74 12.36 -0.42
CA THR A 95 4.40 13.52 -1.05
C THR A 95 5.62 13.95 -0.27
N ASN A 96 5.64 13.77 1.06
CA ASN A 96 6.73 14.14 1.94
C ASN A 96 7.72 13.02 2.26
N ALA A 97 7.29 11.75 2.20
CA ALA A 97 8.11 10.59 2.56
C ALA A 97 8.38 9.63 1.40
N LEU A 98 7.67 9.84 0.27
CA LEU A 98 7.64 8.98 -0.91
C LEU A 98 7.09 7.56 -0.60
N VAL A 99 6.95 6.76 -1.65
CA VAL A 99 6.57 5.34 -1.60
C VAL A 99 7.74 4.49 -2.05
N HIS A 100 7.71 3.18 -1.77
CA HIS A 100 8.86 2.34 -2.04
C HIS A 100 8.54 1.06 -2.83
N MET A 101 8.99 -0.11 -2.39
CA MET A 101 9.00 -1.34 -3.19
C MET A 101 7.61 -1.85 -3.60
N GLY A 102 6.56 -1.64 -2.79
CA GLY A 102 5.20 -2.03 -3.16
C GLY A 102 4.72 -1.29 -4.40
N HIS A 103 4.98 0.01 -4.48
CA HIS A 103 4.69 0.82 -5.67
C HIS A 103 5.60 0.48 -6.85
N SER A 104 6.89 0.21 -6.64
CA SER A 104 7.78 -0.26 -7.71
C SER A 104 7.28 -1.57 -8.34
N ILE A 105 6.77 -2.49 -7.52
CA ILE A 105 6.10 -3.70 -7.99
C ILE A 105 4.80 -3.33 -8.72
N GLY A 106 3.98 -2.46 -8.14
CA GLY A 106 2.72 -2.00 -8.74
C GLY A 106 2.90 -1.34 -10.11
N HIS A 107 3.91 -0.47 -10.26
CA HIS A 107 4.25 0.15 -11.55
C HIS A 107 4.60 -0.91 -12.60
N THR A 108 5.41 -1.90 -12.24
CA THR A 108 5.85 -2.95 -13.16
C THR A 108 4.67 -3.84 -13.58
N PHE A 109 3.84 -4.30 -12.63
CA PHE A 109 2.66 -5.10 -12.95
C PHE A 109 1.61 -4.30 -13.71
N GLY A 110 1.36 -3.06 -13.33
CA GLY A 110 0.44 -2.16 -14.02
C GLY A 110 0.82 -1.94 -15.48
N ALA A 111 2.12 -1.74 -15.76
CA ALA A 111 2.63 -1.56 -17.12
C ALA A 111 2.54 -2.83 -17.98
N LEU A 112 2.85 -4.00 -17.40
CA LEU A 112 2.89 -5.27 -18.13
C LEU A 112 1.51 -5.90 -18.35
N PHE A 113 0.62 -5.80 -17.35
CA PHE A 113 -0.67 -6.49 -17.36
C PHE A 113 -1.87 -5.53 -17.43
N HIS A 114 -1.63 -4.22 -17.60
CA HIS A 114 -2.66 -3.18 -17.68
C HIS A 114 -3.64 -3.20 -16.49
N LEU A 115 -3.14 -3.48 -15.30
CA LEU A 115 -3.94 -3.53 -14.08
C LEU A 115 -4.29 -2.13 -13.56
N PRO A 116 -5.46 -1.95 -12.95
CA PRO A 116 -5.73 -0.77 -12.13
C PRO A 116 -4.65 -0.61 -11.06
N HIS A 117 -4.16 0.63 -10.87
CA HIS A 117 -2.98 0.91 -10.05
C HIS A 117 -3.06 0.34 -8.64
N GLY A 118 -4.14 0.61 -7.90
CA GLY A 118 -4.29 0.10 -6.53
C GLY A 118 -4.35 -1.43 -6.44
N ILE A 119 -4.88 -2.12 -7.47
CA ILE A 119 -4.80 -3.58 -7.55
C ILE A 119 -3.34 -4.00 -7.71
N ALA A 120 -2.61 -3.39 -8.64
CA ALA A 120 -1.21 -3.73 -8.89
C ALA A 120 -0.34 -3.51 -7.64
N CYS A 121 -0.53 -2.40 -6.91
CA CYS A 121 0.20 -2.11 -5.67
C CYS A 121 -0.14 -3.10 -4.53
N SER A 122 -1.34 -3.67 -4.51
CA SER A 122 -1.77 -4.62 -3.47
C SER A 122 -1.14 -6.01 -3.60
N LEU A 123 -0.71 -6.43 -4.82
CA LEU A 123 -0.34 -7.81 -5.14
C LEU A 123 0.78 -8.39 -4.28
N ALA A 124 1.74 -7.57 -3.88
CA ALA A 124 2.86 -8.02 -3.06
C ALA A 124 3.06 -7.16 -1.79
N LEU A 125 2.16 -6.21 -1.51
CA LEU A 125 2.26 -5.32 -0.35
C LEU A 125 2.46 -6.08 0.98
N PRO A 126 1.71 -7.16 1.28
CA PRO A 126 1.92 -7.94 2.51
C PRO A 126 3.35 -8.44 2.65
N GLU A 127 3.94 -8.95 1.57
CA GLU A 127 5.31 -9.50 1.54
C GLU A 127 6.35 -8.38 1.69
N VAL A 128 6.12 -7.24 1.06
CA VAL A 128 6.96 -6.05 1.17
C VAL A 128 7.03 -5.57 2.61
N ILE A 129 5.89 -5.41 3.29
CA ILE A 129 5.83 -4.93 4.68
C ILE A 129 6.42 -5.98 5.64
N CYS A 130 6.15 -7.26 5.41
CA CYS A 130 6.79 -8.35 6.17
C CYS A 130 8.33 -8.28 6.07
N TYR A 131 8.85 -8.11 4.87
CA TYR A 131 10.30 -7.99 4.66
C TYR A 131 10.88 -6.72 5.29
N THR A 132 10.14 -5.61 5.23
CA THR A 132 10.52 -4.33 5.82
C THR A 132 10.70 -4.41 7.34
N ALA A 133 9.96 -5.28 8.02
CA ALA A 133 10.12 -5.51 9.46
C ALA A 133 11.53 -5.95 9.87
N LYS A 134 12.35 -6.49 8.97
CA LYS A 134 13.73 -6.87 9.27
C LYS A 134 14.57 -5.69 9.76
N THR A 135 14.33 -4.50 9.22
CA THR A 135 15.07 -3.27 9.56
C THR A 135 14.18 -2.25 10.28
N GLU A 136 12.90 -2.19 9.95
CA GLU A 136 11.94 -1.18 10.42
C GLU A 136 10.81 -1.80 11.26
N ALA A 137 11.11 -2.80 12.09
CA ALA A 137 10.11 -3.50 12.89
C ALA A 137 9.26 -2.56 13.76
N HIS A 138 9.85 -1.48 14.29
CA HIS A 138 9.11 -0.48 15.08
C HIS A 138 8.02 0.22 14.27
N LYS A 139 8.29 0.54 13.00
CA LYS A 139 7.31 1.14 12.07
C LYS A 139 6.23 0.13 11.65
N VAL A 140 6.64 -1.12 11.45
CA VAL A 140 5.68 -2.20 11.14
C VAL A 140 4.76 -2.49 12.32
N ARG A 141 5.24 -2.36 13.58
CA ARG A 141 4.39 -2.41 14.78
C ARG A 141 3.36 -1.28 14.77
N GLU A 142 3.77 -0.04 14.40
CA GLU A 142 2.84 1.09 14.29
C GLU A 142 1.74 0.81 13.24
N ILE A 143 2.06 0.13 12.12
CA ILE A 143 1.04 -0.32 11.14
C ILE A 143 0.05 -1.28 11.82
N CYS A 144 0.55 -2.31 12.53
CA CYS A 144 -0.31 -3.26 13.24
C CYS A 144 -1.22 -2.54 14.24
N ASP A 145 -0.68 -1.63 15.04
CA ASP A 145 -1.45 -0.82 16.00
C ASP A 145 -2.56 -0.02 15.31
N CYS A 146 -2.23 0.64 14.18
CA CYS A 146 -3.22 1.39 13.40
C CYS A 146 -4.31 0.50 12.79
N MET A 147 -3.99 -0.77 12.51
CA MET A 147 -4.94 -1.77 12.03
C MET A 147 -5.73 -2.44 13.17
N GLY A 148 -5.44 -2.11 14.44
CA GLY A 148 -6.07 -2.73 15.61
C GLY A 148 -5.59 -4.17 15.86
N VAL A 149 -4.36 -4.49 15.46
CA VAL A 149 -3.75 -5.83 15.61
C VAL A 149 -2.69 -5.78 16.71
N GLU A 150 -2.89 -6.59 17.75
CA GLU A 150 -1.94 -6.70 18.85
C GLU A 150 -0.67 -7.43 18.44
N VAL A 151 0.48 -6.85 18.79
CA VAL A 151 1.81 -7.45 18.61
C VAL A 151 2.48 -7.52 19.97
N SER A 152 2.83 -8.73 20.43
CA SER A 152 3.51 -8.90 21.71
C SER A 152 4.78 -8.05 21.80
N ALA A 153 5.03 -7.45 22.97
CA ALA A 153 6.20 -6.58 23.19
C ALA A 153 7.53 -7.31 23.00
N ASP A 154 7.54 -8.63 23.24
CA ASP A 154 8.70 -9.53 23.10
C ASP A 154 8.82 -10.20 21.72
N ALA A 155 7.86 -9.94 20.80
CA ALA A 155 7.94 -10.45 19.44
C ALA A 155 9.19 -9.92 18.73
N ASP A 156 9.96 -10.81 18.11
CA ASP A 156 11.11 -10.42 17.31
C ASP A 156 10.67 -9.78 15.96
N ASN A 157 11.62 -9.24 15.21
CA ASN A 157 11.35 -8.56 13.96
C ASN A 157 10.65 -9.46 12.92
N MET A 158 10.96 -10.76 12.93
CA MET A 158 10.32 -11.70 11.99
C MET A 158 8.87 -11.94 12.37
N ALA A 159 8.60 -12.18 13.65
CA ALA A 159 7.24 -12.34 14.15
C ALA A 159 6.37 -11.09 13.88
N VAL A 160 6.93 -9.89 14.08
CA VAL A 160 6.26 -8.62 13.72
C VAL A 160 5.88 -8.60 12.25
N GLY A 161 6.83 -8.96 11.37
CA GLY A 161 6.61 -9.01 9.92
C GLY A 161 5.50 -9.99 9.53
N GLU A 162 5.50 -11.20 10.12
CA GLU A 162 4.48 -12.22 9.86
C GLU A 162 3.08 -11.76 10.31
N ILE A 163 2.97 -11.16 11.49
CA ILE A 163 1.70 -10.62 12.00
C ILE A 163 1.18 -9.53 11.08
N ALA A 164 2.03 -8.59 10.66
CA ALA A 164 1.66 -7.53 9.75
C ALA A 164 1.22 -8.08 8.38
N ARG A 165 1.94 -9.08 7.84
CA ARG A 165 1.58 -9.73 6.58
C ARG A 165 0.18 -10.32 6.62
N GLU A 166 -0.13 -11.09 7.65
CA GLU A 166 -1.44 -11.71 7.78
C GLU A 166 -2.56 -10.68 8.01
N ALA A 167 -2.29 -9.61 8.79
CA ALA A 167 -3.22 -8.51 8.98
C ALA A 167 -3.54 -7.80 7.64
N ILE A 168 -2.52 -7.47 6.85
CA ILE A 168 -2.69 -6.82 5.55
C ILE A 168 -3.40 -7.76 4.57
N ARG A 169 -3.03 -9.04 4.50
CA ARG A 169 -3.74 -10.03 3.68
C ARG A 169 -5.23 -10.12 4.03
N GLY A 170 -5.54 -10.18 5.32
CA GLY A 170 -6.92 -10.19 5.81
C GLY A 170 -7.69 -8.94 5.38
N PHE A 171 -7.08 -7.77 5.48
CA PHE A 171 -7.65 -6.50 5.02
C PHE A 171 -7.89 -6.49 3.51
N LEU A 172 -6.90 -6.86 2.70
CA LEU A 172 -7.01 -6.93 1.24
C LEU A 172 -8.12 -7.90 0.80
N LYS A 173 -8.19 -9.08 1.43
CA LYS A 173 -9.25 -10.06 1.18
C LYS A 173 -10.63 -9.49 1.51
N LYS A 174 -10.78 -8.80 2.65
CA LYS A 174 -12.03 -8.13 3.05
C LYS A 174 -12.42 -7.02 2.08
N ALA A 175 -11.45 -6.31 1.52
CA ALA A 175 -11.66 -5.31 0.48
C ALA A 175 -11.95 -5.91 -0.91
N GLY A 176 -11.91 -7.24 -1.06
CA GLY A 176 -12.17 -7.93 -2.33
C GLY A 176 -11.05 -7.80 -3.36
N MET A 177 -9.79 -7.57 -2.90
CA MET A 177 -8.64 -7.50 -3.80
C MET A 177 -8.30 -8.89 -4.35
N PRO A 178 -8.10 -9.01 -5.67
CA PRO A 178 -7.67 -10.26 -6.29
C PRO A 178 -6.18 -10.51 -6.02
N ASN A 179 -5.78 -11.78 -5.97
CA ASN A 179 -4.38 -12.18 -6.02
C ASN A 179 -3.92 -12.39 -7.48
N MET A 180 -2.63 -12.68 -7.68
CA MET A 180 -2.05 -12.86 -9.02
C MET A 180 -2.71 -13.99 -9.81
N LYS A 181 -3.08 -15.11 -9.14
CA LYS A 181 -3.75 -16.26 -9.79
C LYS A 181 -5.16 -15.91 -10.26
N ALA A 182 -5.91 -15.13 -9.46
CA ALA A 182 -7.26 -14.67 -9.83
C ALA A 182 -7.25 -13.68 -11.00
N LEU A 183 -6.10 -13.09 -11.30
CA LEU A 183 -5.85 -12.20 -12.44
C LEU A 183 -5.22 -12.93 -13.64
N ASP A 184 -5.11 -14.24 -13.60
CA ASP A 184 -4.46 -15.06 -14.64
C ASP A 184 -3.03 -14.63 -14.97
N ILE A 185 -2.32 -14.03 -13.98
CA ILE A 185 -0.93 -13.61 -14.14
C ILE A 185 -0.06 -14.89 -14.15
N PRO A 186 0.75 -15.12 -15.19
CA PRO A 186 1.63 -16.28 -15.24
C PRO A 186 2.79 -16.15 -14.24
N LYS A 187 3.33 -17.29 -13.79
CA LYS A 187 4.43 -17.33 -12.81
C LYS A 187 5.81 -17.09 -13.45
N GLU A 188 5.93 -17.46 -14.73
CA GLU A 188 7.20 -17.47 -15.46
C GLU A 188 7.89 -16.09 -15.53
N PRO A 189 7.20 -14.96 -15.77
CA PRO A 189 7.86 -13.67 -15.89
C PRO A 189 8.27 -13.03 -14.55
N LEU A 190 7.93 -13.62 -13.40
CA LEU A 190 8.19 -12.99 -12.08
C LEU A 190 9.68 -12.69 -11.85
N GLY A 191 10.59 -13.49 -12.43
CA GLY A 191 12.03 -13.22 -12.35
C GLY A 191 12.47 -11.96 -13.13
N ASP A 192 11.88 -11.71 -14.28
CA ASP A 192 12.16 -10.50 -15.06
C ASP A 192 11.44 -9.28 -14.49
N ILE A 193 10.24 -9.47 -13.95
CA ILE A 193 9.53 -8.45 -13.17
C ILE A 193 10.39 -8.01 -11.98
N ALA A 194 10.97 -8.94 -11.23
CA ALA A 194 11.85 -8.62 -10.11
C ALA A 194 13.08 -7.77 -10.53
N LYS A 195 13.65 -8.02 -11.71
CA LYS A 195 14.72 -7.17 -12.25
C LYS A 195 14.21 -5.77 -12.61
N ALA A 196 13.03 -5.67 -13.25
CA ALA A 196 12.44 -4.39 -13.62
C ALA A 196 12.11 -3.55 -12.37
N VAL A 197 11.59 -4.16 -11.31
CA VAL A 197 11.33 -3.50 -10.01
C VAL A 197 12.59 -2.81 -9.47
N THR A 198 13.77 -3.41 -9.62
CA THR A 198 15.03 -2.81 -9.14
C THR A 198 15.50 -1.60 -9.96
N GLN A 199 14.83 -1.27 -11.06
CA GLN A 199 15.10 -0.08 -11.88
C GLN A 199 14.08 1.04 -11.66
N ASP A 200 13.03 0.78 -10.88
CA ASP A 200 12.02 1.78 -10.56
C ASP A 200 12.52 2.79 -9.53
N ILE A 201 11.98 4.03 -9.60
CA ILE A 201 12.38 5.11 -8.70
C ILE A 201 12.11 4.79 -7.22
N GLY A 202 11.01 4.10 -6.92
CA GLY A 202 10.65 3.71 -5.55
C GLY A 202 11.66 2.74 -4.94
N TYR A 203 12.35 1.94 -5.74
CA TYR A 203 13.41 1.06 -5.26
C TYR A 203 14.59 1.82 -4.64
N ALA A 204 14.87 3.04 -5.09
CA ALA A 204 15.95 3.86 -4.53
C ALA A 204 15.64 4.38 -3.11
N ILE A 205 14.38 4.27 -2.66
CA ILE A 205 13.88 4.87 -1.40
C ILE A 205 13.59 3.81 -0.33
N ILE A 206 13.79 2.54 -0.65
CA ILE A 206 13.63 1.46 0.35
C ILE A 206 14.61 1.65 1.52
N PRO A 207 14.20 1.36 2.77
CA PRO A 207 15.05 1.56 3.95
C PRO A 207 16.12 0.47 4.14
N TYR A 208 16.27 -0.44 3.17
CA TYR A 208 17.18 -1.59 3.23
C TYR A 208 17.79 -1.88 1.85
N ARG A 209 18.75 -2.79 1.82
CA ARG A 209 19.28 -3.33 0.55
C ARG A 209 18.63 -4.68 0.26
N ILE A 210 18.19 -4.87 -0.99
CA ILE A 210 17.59 -6.12 -1.45
C ILE A 210 18.08 -6.41 -2.88
N SER A 211 18.30 -7.67 -3.23
CA SER A 211 18.66 -8.05 -4.60
C SER A 211 17.42 -8.39 -5.43
N ALA A 212 17.55 -8.35 -6.77
CA ALA A 212 16.48 -8.81 -7.66
C ALA A 212 16.09 -10.27 -7.39
N SER A 213 17.04 -11.14 -7.02
CA SER A 213 16.76 -12.52 -6.60
C SER A 213 15.83 -12.56 -5.38
N LYS A 214 16.06 -11.69 -4.39
CA LYS A 214 15.21 -11.63 -3.20
C LYS A 214 13.84 -11.01 -3.47
N VAL A 215 13.77 -10.01 -4.35
CA VAL A 215 12.47 -9.51 -4.86
C VAL A 215 11.70 -10.63 -5.56
N HIS A 216 12.37 -11.45 -6.37
CA HIS A 216 11.75 -12.61 -7.01
C HIS A 216 11.18 -13.61 -5.97
N GLU A 217 11.93 -13.93 -4.90
CA GLU A 217 11.41 -14.76 -3.82
C GLU A 217 10.14 -14.16 -3.18
N LEU A 218 10.12 -12.84 -2.91
CA LEU A 218 8.93 -12.17 -2.37
C LEU A 218 7.74 -12.28 -3.33
N LEU A 219 7.96 -12.11 -4.64
CA LEU A 219 6.91 -12.27 -5.64
C LEU A 219 6.39 -13.70 -5.73
N LEU A 220 7.26 -14.70 -5.57
CA LEU A 220 6.83 -16.11 -5.52
C LEU A 220 5.98 -16.39 -4.27
N HIS A 221 6.35 -15.83 -3.11
CA HIS A 221 5.54 -15.93 -1.89
C HIS A 221 4.17 -15.25 -2.06
N ALA A 222 4.12 -14.06 -2.67
CA ALA A 222 2.87 -13.37 -2.97
C ALA A 222 2.00 -14.13 -3.98
N TYR A 223 2.62 -14.84 -4.93
CA TYR A 223 1.92 -15.64 -5.93
C TYR A 223 1.26 -16.88 -5.33
N ASP A 224 1.92 -17.53 -4.38
CA ASP A 224 1.45 -18.79 -3.78
C ASP A 224 0.50 -18.56 -2.56
N ALA A 225 0.29 -17.31 -2.17
CA ALA A 225 -0.53 -16.89 -1.02
C ALA A 225 -2.06 -16.97 -1.26
#